data_4a5827a74e897ae2670719ca24ce519f
#
_entry.id   4a5827a74e897ae2670719ca24ce519f
#
_cell.length_a   1.000
_cell.length_b   1.000
_cell.length_c   1.000
_cell.angle_alpha   90.00
_cell.angle_beta   90.00
_cell.angle_gamma   90.00
#
_symmetry.space_group_name_H-M   'P 1'
#
loop_
_entity.id
_entity.type
_entity.pdbx_description
1 polymer ?
#
loop_
_entity_poly.entity_id
_entity_poly.type
_entity_poly.pdbx_seq_one_letter_code
_entity_poly.pdbx_strand_id
1 'polypeptide(L)'
;IDDVQQLRSIGTDRTAPVTISNKAWNPTKIRRWVRAFPTSTGVALVETDTGRGFLKALGNSEGPHALAAELVAIQLAEWIGLPTFEYSLIEITNADEIWLGDGKQAEAGPAFITRETNGAPWSGNATELNKLLNPTDISRLVVFDTWTLNCDRYSVPQRGKLGKPRVNRENVFLARSEQKGKLQLVAM
;
A
#
# COMPACT_ATOMS: atom_id res chain seq x y z
N ILE A 1 -45.85 20.32 1.89
CA ILE A 1 -44.81 21.32 2.17
C ILE A 1 -43.96 20.88 3.38
N ASP A 2 -44.23 19.72 3.99
CA ASP A 2 -43.57 19.27 5.25
C ASP A 2 -42.44 18.28 5.07
N ASP A 3 -42.01 17.95 3.85
CA ASP A 3 -40.98 16.92 3.59
C ASP A 3 -39.54 17.47 3.44
N VAL A 4 -39.33 18.78 3.52
CA VAL A 4 -37.99 19.39 3.31
C VAL A 4 -37.26 19.66 4.65
N GLN A 5 -37.95 19.53 5.77
CA GLN A 5 -37.29 19.81 7.08
C GLN A 5 -36.68 18.59 7.77
N GLN A 6 -36.90 17.36 7.28
CA GLN A 6 -36.40 16.16 7.94
C GLN A 6 -34.97 15.76 7.49
N LEU A 7 -34.38 16.46 6.51
CA LEU A 7 -33.01 16.22 6.05
C LEU A 7 -31.92 17.05 6.76
N ARG A 8 -32.27 17.79 7.81
CA ARG A 8 -31.32 18.68 8.53
C ARG A 8 -30.77 18.13 9.85
N SER A 9 -31.01 16.88 10.20
CA SER A 9 -30.48 16.29 11.45
C SER A 9 -29.51 15.14 11.25
N ILE A 10 -28.81 15.06 10.11
CA ILE A 10 -27.61 14.25 10.04
C ILE A 10 -26.50 15.12 10.66
N GLY A 11 -26.31 14.91 11.96
CA GLY A 11 -25.35 15.62 12.76
C GLY A 11 -23.95 15.58 12.16
N THR A 12 -23.49 16.73 11.71
CA THR A 12 -22.10 16.97 11.36
C THR A 12 -21.29 17.09 12.65
N ASP A 13 -21.08 16.00 13.35
CA ASP A 13 -19.98 15.96 14.32
C ASP A 13 -18.66 15.75 13.55
N ARG A 14 -18.18 16.83 12.93
CA ARG A 14 -16.94 16.90 12.17
C ARG A 14 -15.75 17.41 12.97
N THR A 15 -15.78 17.29 14.28
CA THR A 15 -14.71 17.77 15.16
C THR A 15 -13.90 16.67 15.83
N ALA A 16 -14.07 15.41 15.44
CA ALA A 16 -13.05 14.43 15.81
C ALA A 16 -11.77 14.78 15.03
N PRO A 17 -10.65 15.09 15.71
CA PRO A 17 -9.37 15.25 15.03
C PRO A 17 -9.12 13.96 14.24
N VAL A 18 -8.78 14.08 12.96
CA VAL A 18 -8.25 12.95 12.19
C VAL A 18 -7.04 12.46 12.97
N THR A 19 -7.24 11.43 13.76
CA THR A 19 -6.15 10.77 14.46
C THR A 19 -5.38 10.09 13.34
N ILE A 20 -4.29 10.73 12.89
CA ILE A 20 -3.30 10.08 12.03
C ILE A 20 -2.94 8.81 12.77
N SER A 21 -3.24 7.68 12.15
CA SER A 21 -3.08 6.33 12.70
C SER A 21 -1.84 6.26 13.56
N ASN A 22 -1.99 5.85 14.81
CA ASN A 22 -0.88 5.62 15.71
C ASN A 22 0.04 4.60 15.03
N LYS A 23 1.19 5.06 14.57
CA LYS A 23 2.24 4.21 14.00
C LYS A 23 2.62 3.13 15.01
N ALA A 24 1.95 1.98 14.94
CA ALA A 24 2.29 0.86 15.78
C ALA A 24 3.71 0.35 15.46
N TRP A 25 4.17 0.56 14.21
CA TRP A 25 5.49 0.17 13.75
C TRP A 25 6.30 1.41 13.31
N ASN A 26 7.42 1.65 14.01
CA ASN A 26 8.25 2.82 13.76
C ASN A 26 9.76 2.46 13.80
N PRO A 27 10.30 1.86 12.73
CA PRO A 27 11.72 1.57 12.61
C PRO A 27 12.52 2.87 12.57
N THR A 28 13.67 2.88 13.25
CA THR A 28 14.58 4.03 13.29
C THR A 28 15.89 3.76 12.58
N LYS A 29 16.25 2.49 12.37
CA LYS A 29 17.52 2.09 11.75
C LYS A 29 17.34 0.88 10.86
N ILE A 30 18.00 0.92 9.70
CA ILE A 30 18.21 -0.25 8.86
C ILE A 30 19.44 -0.99 9.42
N ARG A 31 19.28 -2.27 9.71
CA ARG A 31 20.36 -3.13 10.21
C ARG A 31 21.04 -3.87 9.08
N ARG A 32 20.28 -4.26 8.07
CA ARG A 32 20.79 -5.10 6.98
C ARG A 32 19.89 -5.03 5.76
N TRP A 33 20.47 -4.92 4.59
CA TRP A 33 19.84 -5.25 3.33
C TRP A 33 19.68 -6.78 3.21
N VAL A 34 18.53 -7.24 2.73
CA VAL A 34 18.22 -8.67 2.59
C VAL A 34 18.22 -9.06 1.12
N ARG A 35 17.39 -8.40 0.30
CA ARG A 35 17.31 -8.59 -1.14
C ARG A 35 16.53 -7.48 -1.82
N ALA A 36 16.70 -7.36 -3.13
CA ALA A 36 15.92 -6.47 -3.97
C ALA A 36 14.86 -7.23 -4.79
N PHE A 37 13.84 -6.51 -5.25
CA PHE A 37 12.79 -7.02 -6.12
C PHE A 37 12.74 -6.19 -7.40
N PRO A 38 12.64 -6.83 -8.58
CA PRO A 38 12.60 -6.16 -9.87
C PRO A 38 11.21 -5.54 -10.15
N THR A 39 10.85 -4.55 -9.35
CA THR A 39 9.65 -3.73 -9.54
C THR A 39 10.03 -2.41 -10.19
N SER A 40 9.05 -1.66 -10.72
CA SER A 40 9.29 -0.35 -11.34
C SER A 40 9.97 0.64 -10.39
N THR A 41 9.64 0.61 -9.10
CA THR A 41 10.24 1.44 -8.05
C THR A 41 11.46 0.81 -7.37
N GLY A 42 11.89 -0.39 -7.80
CA GLY A 42 13.10 -1.02 -7.28
C GLY A 42 13.04 -1.36 -5.79
N VAL A 43 11.95 -1.99 -5.33
CA VAL A 43 11.73 -2.33 -3.91
C VAL A 43 12.85 -3.17 -3.32
N ALA A 44 13.31 -2.84 -2.11
CA ALA A 44 14.25 -3.64 -1.34
C ALA A 44 13.61 -4.19 -0.06
N LEU A 45 13.88 -5.43 0.30
CA LEU A 45 13.59 -5.98 1.61
C LEU A 45 14.76 -5.71 2.53
N VAL A 46 14.49 -5.08 3.66
CA VAL A 46 15.49 -4.74 4.68
C VAL A 46 15.07 -5.26 6.04
N GLU A 47 16.06 -5.52 6.87
CA GLU A 47 15.89 -5.79 8.30
C GLU A 47 16.16 -4.50 9.08
N THR A 48 15.24 -4.11 9.94
CA THR A 48 15.32 -2.92 10.78
C THR A 48 15.49 -3.28 12.25
N ASP A 49 15.58 -2.28 13.10
CA ASP A 49 15.59 -2.44 14.57
C ASP A 49 14.27 -2.98 15.14
N THR A 50 13.18 -2.91 14.39
CA THR A 50 11.83 -3.33 14.83
C THR A 50 11.20 -4.41 13.95
N GLY A 51 11.97 -5.04 13.07
CA GLY A 51 11.52 -6.10 12.18
C GLY A 51 11.83 -5.83 10.71
N ARG A 52 11.27 -6.65 9.81
CA ARG A 52 11.55 -6.56 8.39
C ARG A 52 10.53 -5.70 7.67
N GLY A 53 10.96 -5.02 6.61
CA GLY A 53 10.09 -4.18 5.82
C GLY A 53 10.53 -4.07 4.36
N PHE A 54 9.55 -3.74 3.50
CA PHE A 54 9.75 -3.43 2.10
C PHE A 54 10.00 -1.94 1.95
N LEU A 55 11.17 -1.60 1.47
CA LEU A 55 11.68 -0.24 1.36
C LEU A 55 11.58 0.26 -0.08
N LYS A 56 11.07 1.46 -0.24
CA LYS A 56 11.13 2.27 -1.47
C LYS A 56 11.96 3.50 -1.15
N ALA A 57 13.00 3.76 -1.95
CA ALA A 57 14.01 4.77 -1.65
C ALA A 57 14.25 5.70 -2.83
N LEU A 58 14.95 6.81 -2.58
CA LEU A 58 15.50 7.66 -3.61
C LEU A 58 16.52 6.90 -4.46
N GLY A 59 16.80 7.37 -5.68
CA GLY A 59 17.64 6.67 -6.65
C GLY A 59 16.88 5.63 -7.50
N ASN A 60 15.58 5.39 -7.23
CA ASN A 60 14.76 4.54 -8.06
C ASN A 60 14.48 5.16 -9.45
N SER A 61 14.11 4.33 -10.43
CA SER A 61 13.91 4.76 -11.83
C SER A 61 12.70 5.68 -12.04
N GLU A 62 11.73 5.71 -11.14
CA GLU A 62 10.54 6.57 -11.23
C GLU A 62 10.73 7.94 -10.58
N GLY A 63 11.81 8.11 -9.81
CA GLY A 63 12.15 9.38 -9.17
C GLY A 63 11.47 9.61 -7.81
N PRO A 64 11.72 10.78 -7.18
CA PRO A 64 11.32 11.05 -5.80
C PRO A 64 9.80 11.18 -5.60
N HIS A 65 9.05 11.54 -6.64
CA HIS A 65 7.59 11.64 -6.55
C HIS A 65 6.90 10.30 -6.35
N ALA A 66 7.53 9.19 -6.72
CA ALA A 66 6.99 7.86 -6.42
C ALA A 66 6.83 7.65 -4.91
N LEU A 67 7.78 8.12 -4.09
CA LEU A 67 7.71 8.03 -2.63
C LEU A 67 6.58 8.89 -2.04
N ALA A 68 6.42 10.10 -2.57
CA ALA A 68 5.33 10.99 -2.17
C ALA A 68 3.96 10.40 -2.55
N ALA A 69 3.85 9.81 -3.73
CA ALA A 69 2.62 9.14 -4.19
C ALA A 69 2.24 7.95 -3.28
N GLU A 70 3.21 7.12 -2.88
CA GLU A 70 2.99 6.03 -1.94
C GLU A 70 2.45 6.52 -0.59
N LEU A 71 3.09 7.56 -0.04
CA LEU A 71 2.67 8.14 1.24
C LEU A 71 1.26 8.73 1.16
N VAL A 72 0.95 9.47 0.10
CA VAL A 72 -0.37 10.06 -0.10
C VAL A 72 -1.42 8.98 -0.31
N ALA A 73 -1.13 7.97 -1.13
CA ALA A 73 -2.07 6.89 -1.42
C ALA A 73 -2.43 6.09 -0.17
N ILE A 74 -1.44 5.73 0.66
CA ILE A 74 -1.70 4.96 1.88
C ILE A 74 -2.50 5.78 2.90
N GLN A 75 -2.22 7.09 3.04
CA GLN A 75 -2.97 7.97 3.93
C GLN A 75 -4.42 8.18 3.45
N LEU A 76 -4.64 8.30 2.15
CA LEU A 76 -5.98 8.39 1.57
C LEU A 76 -6.77 7.08 1.77
N ALA A 77 -6.12 5.93 1.60
CA ALA A 77 -6.72 4.63 1.86
C ALA A 77 -7.16 4.49 3.32
N GLU A 78 -6.29 4.86 4.27
CA GLU A 78 -6.63 4.89 5.70
C GLU A 78 -7.79 5.86 6.00
N TRP A 79 -7.79 7.03 5.39
CA TRP A 79 -8.84 8.05 5.59
C TRP A 79 -10.23 7.54 5.18
N ILE A 80 -10.33 6.72 4.13
CA ILE A 80 -11.60 6.09 3.73
C ILE A 80 -11.88 4.77 4.46
N GLY A 81 -11.02 4.37 5.41
CA GLY A 81 -11.18 3.19 6.24
C GLY A 81 -10.81 1.87 5.56
N LEU A 82 -9.97 1.90 4.51
CA LEU A 82 -9.37 0.70 3.97
C LEU A 82 -8.22 0.23 4.87
N PRO A 83 -8.11 -1.07 5.17
CA PRO A 83 -6.92 -1.61 5.81
C PRO A 83 -5.69 -1.43 4.92
N THR A 84 -4.61 -0.94 5.50
CA THR A 84 -3.32 -0.72 4.84
C THR A 84 -2.22 -1.53 5.53
N PHE A 85 -1.04 -1.59 4.92
CA PHE A 85 0.15 -2.06 5.63
C PHE A 85 0.55 -1.04 6.70
N GLU A 86 1.12 -1.52 7.81
CA GLU A 86 1.85 -0.65 8.70
C GLU A 86 3.05 -0.05 7.95
N TYR A 87 3.23 1.25 8.04
CA TYR A 87 4.28 1.97 7.30
C TYR A 87 4.99 3.00 8.17
N SER A 88 6.15 3.42 7.72
CA SER A 88 6.91 4.50 8.32
C SER A 88 7.74 5.23 7.26
N LEU A 89 8.26 6.37 7.65
CA LEU A 89 9.37 7.02 6.94
C LEU A 89 10.64 6.74 7.70
N ILE A 90 11.71 6.39 6.98
CA ILE A 90 13.03 6.13 7.55
C ILE A 90 14.08 6.88 6.75
N GLU A 91 15.14 7.33 7.40
CA GLU A 91 16.24 8.01 6.74
C GLU A 91 17.29 6.99 6.30
N ILE A 92 17.70 7.06 5.03
CA ILE A 92 18.84 6.32 4.50
C ILE A 92 20.06 7.22 4.56
N THR A 93 21.15 6.69 5.08
CA THR A 93 22.44 7.36 5.12
C THR A 93 23.39 6.81 4.06
N ASN A 94 24.47 7.53 3.78
CA ASN A 94 25.52 7.04 2.85
C ASN A 94 26.25 5.78 3.35
N ALA A 95 26.08 5.41 4.61
CA ALA A 95 26.64 4.18 5.18
C ALA A 95 25.73 2.95 4.93
N ASP A 96 24.50 3.16 4.50
CA ASP A 96 23.55 2.08 4.22
C ASP A 96 23.76 1.58 2.78
N GLU A 97 24.34 0.40 2.63
CA GLU A 97 24.56 -0.25 1.33
C GLU A 97 23.28 -0.99 0.88
N ILE A 98 22.31 -0.23 0.34
CA ILE A 98 21.01 -0.75 -0.08
C ILE A 98 20.93 -0.80 -1.60
N TRP A 99 20.74 -2.00 -2.15
CA TRP A 99 20.55 -2.21 -3.58
C TRP A 99 19.07 -2.31 -3.92
N LEU A 100 18.64 -1.54 -4.92
CA LEU A 100 17.28 -1.54 -5.45
C LEU A 100 17.11 -2.60 -6.54
N GLY A 101 15.86 -2.92 -6.86
CA GLY A 101 15.54 -3.99 -7.82
C GLY A 101 15.96 -3.73 -9.26
N ASP A 102 16.30 -2.51 -9.61
CA ASP A 102 16.87 -2.11 -10.91
C ASP A 102 18.42 -2.19 -10.93
N GLY A 103 19.03 -2.69 -9.85
CA GLY A 103 20.47 -2.83 -9.71
C GLY A 103 21.22 -1.56 -9.32
N LYS A 104 20.48 -0.48 -9.03
CA LYS A 104 21.08 0.77 -8.52
C LYS A 104 21.17 0.74 -7.00
N GLN A 105 22.07 1.53 -6.46
CA GLN A 105 22.14 1.79 -5.03
C GLN A 105 21.13 2.87 -4.66
N ALA A 106 20.46 2.71 -3.51
CA ALA A 106 19.59 3.74 -2.96
C ALA A 106 20.42 5.00 -2.61
N GLU A 107 19.84 6.16 -2.91
CA GLU A 107 20.43 7.45 -2.51
C GLU A 107 20.09 7.76 -1.06
N ALA A 108 20.97 8.48 -0.38
CA ALA A 108 20.73 8.99 0.97
C ALA A 108 19.54 9.95 1.00
N GLY A 109 18.72 9.87 2.05
CA GLY A 109 17.55 10.69 2.24
C GLY A 109 16.33 9.89 2.73
N PRO A 110 15.15 10.52 2.73
CA PRO A 110 13.94 9.88 3.20
C PRO A 110 13.52 8.72 2.30
N ALA A 111 13.10 7.63 2.93
CA ALA A 111 12.57 6.45 2.28
C ALA A 111 11.23 6.05 2.91
N PHE A 112 10.36 5.48 2.08
CA PHE A 112 9.09 4.93 2.51
C PHE A 112 9.26 3.43 2.77
N ILE A 113 8.81 2.96 3.93
CA ILE A 113 8.94 1.55 4.30
C ILE A 113 7.60 1.01 4.82
N THR A 114 7.21 -0.18 4.33
CA THR A 114 6.05 -0.93 4.82
C THR A 114 6.52 -2.17 5.55
N ARG A 115 5.84 -2.52 6.65
CA ARG A 115 6.15 -3.72 7.43
C ARG A 115 5.90 -4.99 6.63
N GLU A 116 6.84 -5.93 6.68
CA GLU A 116 6.62 -7.26 6.11
C GLU A 116 5.43 -7.92 6.80
N THR A 117 4.41 -8.25 6.02
CA THR A 117 3.15 -8.82 6.51
C THR A 117 2.98 -10.22 5.95
N ASN A 118 2.55 -11.15 6.82
CA ASN A 118 2.30 -12.53 6.39
C ASN A 118 1.05 -12.59 5.51
N GLY A 119 1.22 -12.99 4.27
CA GLY A 119 0.16 -13.04 3.27
C GLY A 119 0.70 -13.33 1.87
N ALA A 120 -0.12 -13.09 0.88
CA ALA A 120 0.26 -13.21 -0.53
C ALA A 120 -0.62 -12.31 -1.41
N PRO A 121 -0.15 -11.94 -2.60
CA PRO A 121 -1.02 -11.39 -3.63
C PRO A 121 -2.17 -12.35 -3.96
N TRP A 122 -3.31 -11.78 -4.30
CA TRP A 122 -4.48 -12.58 -4.69
C TRP A 122 -4.19 -13.43 -5.93
N SER A 123 -4.38 -14.74 -5.82
CA SER A 123 -4.15 -15.68 -6.94
C SER A 123 -5.17 -15.54 -8.08
N GLY A 124 -6.27 -14.79 -7.85
CA GLY A 124 -7.41 -14.71 -8.76
C GLY A 124 -8.47 -15.75 -8.49
N ASN A 125 -8.33 -16.55 -7.43
CA ASN A 125 -9.29 -17.55 -7.06
C ASN A 125 -10.40 -16.94 -6.18
N ALA A 126 -11.65 -17.07 -6.60
CA ALA A 126 -12.80 -16.58 -5.86
C ALA A 126 -12.94 -17.22 -4.46
N THR A 127 -12.43 -18.44 -4.27
CA THR A 127 -12.47 -19.10 -2.95
C THR A 127 -11.61 -18.39 -1.90
N GLU A 128 -10.59 -17.62 -2.29
CA GLU A 128 -9.81 -16.79 -1.37
C GLU A 128 -10.64 -15.61 -0.89
N LEU A 129 -11.42 -14.99 -1.78
CA LEU A 129 -12.31 -13.88 -1.43
C LEU A 129 -13.42 -14.30 -0.47
N ASN A 130 -13.91 -15.56 -0.55
CA ASN A 130 -14.88 -16.11 0.40
C ASN A 130 -14.33 -16.29 1.82
N LYS A 131 -13.00 -16.20 2.00
CA LYS A 131 -12.34 -16.30 3.30
C LYS A 131 -12.08 -14.94 3.93
N LEU A 132 -12.43 -13.85 3.25
CA LEU A 132 -12.18 -12.49 3.78
C LEU A 132 -13.01 -12.22 5.03
N LEU A 133 -12.35 -11.59 6.00
CA LEU A 133 -13.00 -11.00 7.17
C LEU A 133 -13.67 -9.66 6.82
N ASN A 134 -13.17 -9.00 5.79
CA ASN A 134 -13.58 -7.67 5.35
C ASN A 134 -14.04 -7.64 3.87
N PRO A 135 -15.03 -8.44 3.47
CA PRO A 135 -15.45 -8.55 2.07
C PRO A 135 -16.00 -7.22 1.50
N THR A 136 -16.55 -6.35 2.33
CA THR A 136 -17.04 -5.02 1.93
C THR A 136 -15.93 -4.10 1.45
N ASP A 137 -14.69 -4.34 1.85
CA ASP A 137 -13.54 -3.52 1.45
C ASP A 137 -13.14 -3.76 -0.01
N ILE A 138 -13.63 -4.84 -0.64
CA ILE A 138 -13.48 -5.02 -2.09
C ILE A 138 -14.12 -3.84 -2.84
N SER A 139 -15.36 -3.48 -2.49
CA SER A 139 -16.05 -2.36 -3.13
C SER A 139 -15.38 -1.02 -2.81
N ARG A 140 -14.90 -0.84 -1.58
CA ARG A 140 -14.12 0.36 -1.20
C ARG A 140 -12.82 0.47 -1.99
N LEU A 141 -12.12 -0.65 -2.18
CA LEU A 141 -10.90 -0.68 -2.98
C LEU A 141 -11.18 -0.29 -4.44
N VAL A 142 -12.27 -0.80 -5.04
CA VAL A 142 -12.67 -0.41 -6.41
C VAL A 142 -12.95 1.09 -6.50
N VAL A 143 -13.67 1.66 -5.53
CA VAL A 143 -13.95 3.09 -5.47
C VAL A 143 -12.65 3.88 -5.30
N PHE A 144 -11.77 3.44 -4.42
CA PHE A 144 -10.46 4.06 -4.18
C PHE A 144 -9.60 4.08 -5.45
N ASP A 145 -9.44 2.93 -6.11
CA ASP A 145 -8.66 2.80 -7.35
C ASP A 145 -9.22 3.69 -8.46
N THR A 146 -10.56 3.78 -8.56
CA THR A 146 -11.22 4.65 -9.54
C THR A 146 -10.98 6.13 -9.23
N TRP A 147 -11.07 6.50 -7.95
CA TRP A 147 -10.87 7.89 -7.52
C TRP A 147 -9.43 8.35 -7.67
N THR A 148 -8.47 7.50 -7.34
CA THR A 148 -7.03 7.80 -7.47
C THR A 148 -6.48 7.53 -8.86
N LEU A 149 -7.31 7.07 -9.81
CA LEU A 149 -6.89 6.65 -11.16
C LEU A 149 -5.74 5.63 -11.11
N ASN A 150 -5.85 4.64 -10.21
CA ASN A 150 -4.83 3.62 -10.04
C ASN A 150 -4.74 2.71 -11.27
N CYS A 151 -3.88 3.07 -12.21
CA CYS A 151 -3.67 2.33 -13.46
C CYS A 151 -2.98 0.98 -13.24
N ASP A 152 -2.37 0.75 -12.09
CA ASP A 152 -1.65 -0.48 -11.79
C ASP A 152 -2.57 -1.68 -11.56
N ARG A 153 -3.86 -1.45 -11.29
CA ARG A 153 -4.87 -2.53 -11.21
C ARG A 153 -5.20 -3.15 -12.55
N TYR A 154 -5.05 -2.39 -13.63
CA TYR A 154 -5.37 -2.84 -14.98
C TYR A 154 -4.21 -2.49 -15.91
N SER A 155 -3.52 -3.50 -16.42
CA SER A 155 -2.55 -3.26 -17.48
C SER A 155 -3.29 -2.81 -18.74
N VAL A 156 -3.10 -1.54 -19.10
CA VAL A 156 -3.62 -1.01 -20.37
C VAL A 156 -2.83 -1.66 -21.51
N PRO A 157 -3.50 -2.21 -22.56
CA PRO A 157 -2.80 -2.73 -23.72
C PRO A 157 -1.92 -1.63 -24.32
N GLN A 158 -0.66 -1.96 -24.62
CA GLN A 158 0.23 -1.02 -25.32
C GLN A 158 -0.40 -0.61 -26.66
N ARG A 159 -0.31 0.69 -26.94
CA ARG A 159 -0.86 1.31 -28.17
C ARG A 159 -0.46 0.50 -29.40
N GLY A 160 -1.45 -0.08 -30.11
CA GLY A 160 -1.23 -0.93 -31.28
C GLY A 160 -1.26 -2.45 -31.04
N LYS A 161 -1.38 -2.93 -29.81
CA LYS A 161 -1.63 -4.35 -29.52
C LYS A 161 -3.09 -4.55 -29.14
N LEU A 162 -3.83 -5.31 -29.94
CA LEU A 162 -5.17 -5.80 -29.62
C LEU A 162 -5.05 -6.80 -28.44
N GLY A 163 -5.19 -6.29 -27.22
CA GLY A 163 -5.20 -7.09 -26.00
C GLY A 163 -6.32 -6.64 -25.09
N LYS A 164 -7.01 -7.57 -24.43
CA LYS A 164 -7.95 -7.21 -23.37
C LYS A 164 -7.16 -6.69 -22.16
N PRO A 165 -7.64 -5.65 -21.44
CA PRO A 165 -7.05 -5.24 -20.18
C PRO A 165 -6.91 -6.47 -19.26
N ARG A 166 -5.72 -6.69 -18.70
CA ARG A 166 -5.52 -7.76 -17.71
C ARG A 166 -5.58 -7.14 -16.33
N VAL A 167 -6.40 -7.71 -15.48
CA VAL A 167 -6.40 -7.38 -14.05
C VAL A 167 -5.04 -7.72 -13.47
N ASN A 168 -4.37 -6.75 -12.89
CA ASN A 168 -3.14 -6.97 -12.15
C ASN A 168 -3.49 -7.43 -10.74
N ARG A 169 -3.53 -8.75 -10.56
CA ARG A 169 -3.91 -9.39 -9.30
C ARG A 169 -2.84 -9.22 -8.22
N GLU A 170 -1.60 -9.01 -8.63
CA GLU A 170 -0.45 -8.87 -7.72
C GLU A 170 -0.57 -7.62 -6.86
N ASN A 171 -1.35 -6.64 -7.29
CA ASN A 171 -1.63 -5.42 -6.53
C ASN A 171 -2.81 -5.54 -5.55
N VAL A 172 -3.36 -6.75 -5.36
CA VAL A 172 -4.37 -7.04 -4.33
C VAL A 172 -3.74 -7.99 -3.32
N PHE A 173 -3.47 -7.54 -2.11
CA PHE A 173 -2.81 -8.34 -1.09
C PHE A 173 -3.82 -8.93 -0.10
N LEU A 174 -3.66 -10.21 0.21
CA LEU A 174 -4.45 -10.95 1.18
C LEU A 174 -3.57 -11.34 2.37
N ALA A 175 -3.65 -10.56 3.43
CA ALA A 175 -2.94 -10.84 4.68
C ALA A 175 -3.59 -12.03 5.39
N ARG A 176 -2.77 -12.88 6.01
CA ARG A 176 -3.26 -13.96 6.88
C ARG A 176 -3.74 -13.37 8.20
N SER A 177 -4.97 -13.69 8.57
CA SER A 177 -5.51 -13.32 9.86
C SER A 177 -5.04 -14.29 10.97
N GLU A 178 -5.09 -13.84 12.23
CA GLU A 178 -4.93 -14.70 13.39
C GLU A 178 -6.02 -15.77 13.47
N GLN A 179 -7.21 -15.49 12.92
CA GLN A 179 -8.25 -16.49 12.78
C GLN A 179 -7.85 -17.51 11.71
N LYS A 180 -7.68 -18.77 12.12
CA LYS A 180 -7.23 -19.87 11.25
C LYS A 180 -8.05 -19.95 9.96
N GLY A 181 -7.36 -19.89 8.83
CA GLY A 181 -7.96 -20.02 7.49
C GLY A 181 -8.72 -18.78 7.00
N LYS A 182 -8.69 -17.67 7.74
CA LYS A 182 -9.25 -16.38 7.31
C LYS A 182 -8.17 -15.46 6.75
N LEU A 183 -8.61 -14.57 5.88
CA LEU A 183 -7.79 -13.60 5.18
C LEU A 183 -8.34 -12.19 5.42
N GLN A 184 -7.49 -11.20 5.28
CA GLN A 184 -7.86 -9.79 5.29
C GLN A 184 -7.34 -9.13 4.03
N LEU A 185 -8.21 -8.44 3.30
CA LEU A 185 -7.80 -7.60 2.18
C LEU A 185 -7.08 -6.39 2.72
N VAL A 186 -5.92 -6.09 2.14
CA VAL A 186 -5.09 -4.93 2.46
C VAL A 186 -4.86 -4.14 1.17
N ALA A 187 -5.08 -2.83 1.22
CA ALA A 187 -4.79 -1.93 0.10
C ALA A 187 -3.27 -1.77 -0.07
N MET A 188 -2.83 -1.91 -1.33
CA MET A 188 -1.45 -1.80 -1.78
C MET A 188 -1.30 -0.64 -2.73
#